data_4de0a220e995b64136024570873b740f
#
_entry.id   4de0a220e995b64136024570873b740f
#
_cell.length_a   1.000
_cell.length_b   1.000
_cell.length_c   1.000
_cell.angle_alpha   90.00
_cell.angle_beta   90.00
_cell.angle_gamma   90.00
#
_symmetry.space_group_name_H-M   'P 1'
#
loop_
_entity.id
_entity.type
_entity.pdbx_description
1 polymer ?
#
loop_
_entity_poly.entity_id
_entity_poly.type
_entity_poly.pdbx_seq_one_letter_code
_entity_poly.pdbx_strand_id
1 'polypeptide(L)'
;MSQEDWMWQMQNRITDLATLKNHITLSAEEESVFQAAQEQFSFSITPYYLSLLDPTNPTCPIRKQVLPRSSELVRAENEWEDPLAEQIHMPIKGVTHRYPDRAIWYISHICAVYCRFCTRKRKVSKPTETPNREEWREALEYFRNHTEIKEVILSGGDPLTLSDQHIDYLLGELSAIDHINHLRIHTRYPVTMPMRITDSLCGIFSKYFPLYIVTHFNHPKELTQEVKVAVTKLIQKGNVTLLNQSVLLKDVNDTVEILEELNYKLVRFGIKPYYLHQCDEVYGSSGFVVPIEDGIRLMYDIRGRMSGLTVPNYVKDLTGGGGKVLLGPNYLIEKKESSYLFKNFNGGEYEVTH
;
A
#
# COMPACT_ATOMS: atom_id res chain seq x y z
N MET A 1 -18.42 8.61 21.96
CA MET A 1 -17.46 7.80 21.16
C MET A 1 -16.15 7.78 21.90
N SER A 2 -15.52 6.63 22.06
CA SER A 2 -14.23 6.48 22.72
C SER A 2 -13.09 6.53 21.67
N GLN A 3 -11.84 6.69 22.12
CA GLN A 3 -10.66 6.61 21.22
C GLN A 3 -10.53 5.23 20.52
N GLU A 4 -11.23 4.22 21.01
CA GLU A 4 -11.33 2.89 20.40
C GLU A 4 -12.36 2.81 19.26
N ASP A 5 -13.17 3.86 19.07
CA ASP A 5 -14.12 3.96 17.98
C ASP A 5 -13.44 4.51 16.71
N TRP A 6 -13.53 3.77 15.61
CA TRP A 6 -12.92 4.19 14.35
C TRP A 6 -13.54 5.47 13.77
N MET A 7 -14.84 5.72 14.00
CA MET A 7 -15.49 6.98 13.59
C MET A 7 -14.93 8.15 14.37
N TRP A 8 -14.67 7.97 15.68
CA TRP A 8 -13.99 8.98 16.48
C TRP A 8 -12.57 9.27 15.92
N GLN A 9 -11.81 8.24 15.57
CA GLN A 9 -10.48 8.41 14.95
C GLN A 9 -10.55 9.22 13.66
N MET A 10 -11.55 8.94 12.81
CA MET A 10 -11.76 9.68 11.55
C MET A 10 -12.17 11.14 11.78
N GLN A 11 -13.02 11.41 12.77
CA GLN A 11 -13.48 12.77 13.10
C GLN A 11 -12.38 13.61 13.76
N ASN A 12 -11.48 12.98 14.50
CA ASN A 12 -10.40 13.63 15.24
C ASN A 12 -9.03 13.51 14.54
N ARG A 13 -9.02 13.30 13.22
CA ARG A 13 -7.76 13.35 12.45
C ARG A 13 -7.13 14.73 12.59
N ILE A 14 -5.85 14.76 12.76
CA ILE A 14 -5.06 15.98 12.71
C ILE A 14 -4.82 16.31 11.24
N THR A 15 -5.22 17.51 10.81
CA THR A 15 -5.18 17.94 9.41
C THR A 15 -4.43 19.26 9.20
N ASP A 16 -3.94 19.87 10.28
CA ASP A 16 -3.26 21.16 10.25
C ASP A 16 -2.04 21.20 11.20
N LEU A 17 -1.16 22.15 10.94
CA LEU A 17 0.07 22.35 11.69
C LEU A 17 -0.16 22.74 13.15
N ALA A 18 -1.14 23.61 13.40
CA ALA A 18 -1.39 24.12 14.75
C ALA A 18 -1.79 23.00 15.71
N THR A 19 -2.70 22.14 15.26
CA THR A 19 -3.11 20.95 16.03
C THR A 19 -1.96 19.95 16.17
N LEU A 20 -1.16 19.72 15.11
CA LEU A 20 -0.03 18.78 15.13
C LEU A 20 1.03 19.17 16.19
N LYS A 21 1.32 20.46 16.33
CA LYS A 21 2.28 21.02 17.32
C LYS A 21 1.92 20.71 18.77
N ASN A 22 0.65 20.42 19.07
CA ASN A 22 0.22 20.01 20.41
C ASN A 22 0.66 18.58 20.75
N HIS A 23 1.11 17.80 19.78
CA HIS A 23 1.41 16.39 19.95
C HIS A 23 2.88 16.02 19.69
N ILE A 24 3.57 16.78 18.83
CA ILE A 24 4.96 16.52 18.46
C ILE A 24 5.77 17.82 18.43
N THR A 25 7.05 17.69 18.72
CA THR A 25 8.01 18.80 18.56
C THR A 25 8.48 18.86 17.11
N LEU A 26 8.36 20.03 16.51
CA LEU A 26 8.86 20.33 15.17
C LEU A 26 10.00 21.36 15.26
N SER A 27 11.01 21.20 14.41
CA SER A 27 12.01 22.25 14.19
C SER A 27 11.41 23.40 13.37
N ALA A 28 12.03 24.58 13.41
CA ALA A 28 11.60 25.71 12.59
C ALA A 28 11.63 25.37 11.08
N GLU A 29 12.58 24.55 10.65
CA GLU A 29 12.66 24.04 9.28
C GLU A 29 11.46 23.15 8.95
N GLU A 30 11.13 22.17 9.80
CA GLU A 30 9.97 21.29 9.59
C GLU A 30 8.66 22.06 9.56
N GLU A 31 8.50 23.09 10.39
CA GLU A 31 7.32 23.95 10.35
C GLU A 31 7.21 24.72 9.04
N SER A 32 8.32 25.29 8.56
CA SER A 32 8.36 26.02 7.27
C SER A 32 8.06 25.08 6.09
N VAL A 33 8.66 23.90 6.08
CA VAL A 33 8.40 22.87 5.07
C VAL A 33 6.95 22.41 5.10
N PHE A 34 6.38 22.22 6.30
CA PHE A 34 4.98 21.82 6.45
C PHE A 34 4.03 22.86 5.85
N GLN A 35 4.25 24.15 6.15
CA GLN A 35 3.44 25.24 5.61
C GLN A 35 3.50 25.29 4.08
N ALA A 36 4.71 25.23 3.50
CA ALA A 36 4.88 25.25 2.06
C ALA A 36 4.27 24.00 1.38
N ALA A 37 4.39 22.83 2.00
CA ALA A 37 3.83 21.59 1.46
C ALA A 37 2.29 21.55 1.49
N GLN A 38 1.64 22.23 2.45
CA GLN A 38 0.18 22.29 2.52
C GLN A 38 -0.47 23.04 1.34
N GLU A 39 0.27 23.89 0.65
CA GLU A 39 -0.22 24.56 -0.56
C GLU A 39 -0.42 23.59 -1.73
N GLN A 40 0.31 22.47 -1.74
CA GLN A 40 0.33 21.51 -2.83
C GLN A 40 -0.27 20.16 -2.46
N PHE A 41 -0.09 19.74 -1.22
CA PHE A 41 -0.45 18.41 -0.74
C PHE A 41 -1.32 18.48 0.51
N SER A 42 -2.28 17.58 0.60
CA SER A 42 -3.07 17.39 1.82
C SER A 42 -2.22 16.86 2.96
N PHE A 43 -2.73 16.99 4.18
CA PHE A 43 -2.21 16.34 5.37
C PHE A 43 -3.37 15.77 6.18
N SER A 44 -3.24 14.54 6.63
CA SER A 44 -4.11 13.96 7.64
C SER A 44 -3.43 12.80 8.34
N ILE A 45 -3.66 12.67 9.64
CA ILE A 45 -3.16 11.56 10.45
C ILE A 45 -4.17 11.25 11.57
N THR A 46 -4.46 9.97 11.80
CA THR A 46 -5.33 9.55 12.92
C THR A 46 -4.59 9.70 14.24
N PRO A 47 -5.30 9.97 15.36
CA PRO A 47 -4.69 9.95 16.71
C PRO A 47 -3.95 8.64 17.01
N TYR A 48 -4.49 7.50 16.57
CA TYR A 48 -3.82 6.22 16.73
C TYR A 48 -2.46 6.17 15.98
N TYR A 49 -2.44 6.49 14.69
CA TYR A 49 -1.19 6.40 13.93
C TYR A 49 -0.17 7.46 14.38
N LEU A 50 -0.66 8.63 14.83
CA LEU A 50 0.16 9.66 15.45
C LEU A 50 0.86 9.14 16.74
N SER A 51 0.20 8.31 17.54
CA SER A 51 0.78 7.74 18.77
C SER A 51 1.97 6.79 18.50
N LEU A 52 2.15 6.33 17.25
CA LEU A 52 3.29 5.49 16.85
C LEU A 52 4.53 6.32 16.48
N LEU A 53 4.39 7.63 16.33
CA LEU A 53 5.51 8.52 16.05
C LEU A 53 6.31 8.75 17.32
N ASP A 54 7.63 8.84 17.17
CA ASP A 54 8.45 9.44 18.21
C ASP A 54 8.24 10.97 18.15
N PRO A 55 7.74 11.61 19.21
CA PRO A 55 7.37 13.02 19.19
C PRO A 55 8.57 13.97 19.05
N THR A 56 9.78 13.52 19.35
CA THR A 56 11.01 14.33 19.37
C THR A 56 12.04 13.93 18.33
N ASN A 57 11.97 12.69 17.83
CA ASN A 57 13.00 12.16 16.92
C ASN A 57 12.62 12.40 15.43
N PRO A 58 13.30 13.29 14.70
CA PRO A 58 13.03 13.55 13.30
C PRO A 58 13.38 12.35 12.39
N THR A 59 14.21 11.42 12.86
CA THR A 59 14.58 10.22 12.08
C THR A 59 13.61 9.06 12.27
N CYS A 60 12.54 9.23 13.07
CA CYS A 60 11.53 8.20 13.27
C CYS A 60 10.92 7.74 11.94
N PRO A 61 10.98 6.44 11.61
CA PRO A 61 10.51 5.91 10.32
C PRO A 61 9.00 6.06 10.11
N ILE A 62 8.21 6.13 11.19
CA ILE A 62 6.77 6.38 11.07
C ILE A 62 6.53 7.87 10.75
N ARG A 63 7.25 8.78 11.45
CA ARG A 63 7.22 10.21 11.20
C ARG A 63 7.55 10.54 9.74
N LYS A 64 8.60 9.91 9.19
CA LYS A 64 9.05 10.09 7.80
C LYS A 64 7.98 9.71 6.76
N GLN A 65 7.08 8.81 7.06
CA GLN A 65 6.02 8.38 6.14
C GLN A 65 4.86 9.39 6.03
N VAL A 66 4.68 10.28 7.00
CA VAL A 66 3.49 11.14 7.11
C VAL A 66 3.79 12.64 7.18
N LEU A 67 4.94 13.04 7.69
CA LEU A 67 5.31 14.45 7.72
C LEU A 67 5.98 14.88 6.41
N PRO A 68 5.68 16.10 5.92
CA PRO A 68 6.32 16.67 4.74
C PRO A 68 7.84 16.77 4.89
N ARG A 69 8.55 16.66 3.78
CA ARG A 69 9.99 16.82 3.68
C ARG A 69 10.33 17.93 2.69
N SER A 70 11.47 18.59 2.85
CA SER A 70 11.97 19.61 1.91
C SER A 70 12.09 19.10 0.48
N SER A 71 12.46 17.83 0.29
CA SER A 71 12.51 17.19 -1.03
C SER A 71 11.16 17.16 -1.77
N GLU A 72 10.03 17.25 -1.07
CA GLU A 72 8.70 17.28 -1.70
C GLU A 72 8.37 18.62 -2.35
N LEU A 73 9.07 19.68 -1.96
CA LEU A 73 8.87 21.04 -2.50
C LEU A 73 9.59 21.29 -3.82
N VAL A 74 10.52 20.39 -4.18
CA VAL A 74 11.31 20.48 -5.40
C VAL A 74 10.91 19.34 -6.32
N ARG A 75 10.37 19.67 -7.48
CA ARG A 75 10.04 18.68 -8.51
C ARG A 75 11.32 18.18 -9.16
N ALA A 76 11.58 16.88 -9.08
CA ALA A 76 12.64 16.25 -9.82
C ALA A 76 12.24 16.04 -11.30
N GLU A 77 13.20 16.05 -12.22
CA GLU A 77 12.95 15.93 -13.67
C GLU A 77 12.24 14.62 -14.05
N ASN A 78 12.49 13.55 -13.30
CA ASN A 78 11.89 12.22 -13.52
C ASN A 78 10.58 11.99 -12.78
N GLU A 79 10.01 12.99 -12.10
CA GLU A 79 8.74 12.87 -11.40
C GLU A 79 7.53 13.16 -12.30
N TRP A 80 6.50 12.36 -12.16
CA TRP A 80 5.26 12.41 -12.92
C TRP A 80 4.05 12.66 -12.01
N GLU A 81 3.03 13.31 -12.54
CA GLU A 81 1.75 13.43 -11.83
C GLU A 81 0.98 12.11 -11.83
N ASP A 82 1.07 11.35 -12.90
CA ASP A 82 0.44 10.05 -13.11
C ASP A 82 1.47 9.02 -13.62
N PRO A 83 2.43 8.57 -12.77
CA PRO A 83 3.49 7.67 -13.21
C PRO A 83 2.95 6.33 -13.74
N LEU A 84 1.79 5.89 -13.25
CA LEU A 84 1.17 4.63 -13.65
C LEU A 84 0.25 4.75 -14.85
N ALA A 85 0.08 5.96 -15.41
CA ALA A 85 -0.82 6.25 -16.52
C ALA A 85 -2.26 5.71 -16.25
N GLU A 86 -2.72 5.87 -15.00
CA GLU A 86 -4.05 5.38 -14.59
C GLU A 86 -5.16 6.05 -15.40
N GLN A 87 -4.97 7.32 -15.78
CA GLN A 87 -6.00 8.09 -16.46
C GLN A 87 -6.24 7.64 -17.90
N ILE A 88 -5.19 7.27 -18.65
CA ILE A 88 -5.34 6.78 -20.03
C ILE A 88 -5.90 5.35 -20.07
N HIS A 89 -5.81 4.60 -18.97
CA HIS A 89 -6.39 3.26 -18.80
C HIS A 89 -7.71 3.27 -18.03
N MET A 90 -8.37 4.44 -17.93
CA MET A 90 -9.63 4.62 -17.21
C MET A 90 -10.80 4.75 -18.20
N PRO A 91 -11.39 3.63 -18.64
CA PRO A 91 -12.48 3.64 -19.61
C PRO A 91 -13.73 4.34 -19.10
N ILE A 92 -13.96 4.25 -17.79
CA ILE A 92 -15.02 4.98 -17.07
C ILE A 92 -14.45 5.53 -15.76
N LYS A 93 -15.08 6.55 -15.22
CA LYS A 93 -14.63 7.18 -13.96
C LYS A 93 -14.52 6.16 -12.84
N GLY A 94 -13.37 6.11 -12.19
CA GLY A 94 -13.10 5.24 -11.05
C GLY A 94 -12.64 3.82 -11.40
N VAL A 95 -12.61 3.40 -12.67
CA VAL A 95 -12.12 2.07 -13.05
C VAL A 95 -10.88 2.19 -13.92
N THR A 96 -9.75 1.66 -13.46
CA THR A 96 -8.54 1.50 -14.27
C THR A 96 -8.43 0.04 -14.73
N HIS A 97 -8.54 -0.18 -16.06
CA HIS A 97 -8.47 -1.49 -16.70
C HIS A 97 -7.26 -1.55 -17.64
N ARG A 98 -6.08 -1.82 -17.07
CA ARG A 98 -4.80 -1.90 -17.80
C ARG A 98 -4.43 -3.33 -18.19
N TYR A 99 -4.79 -4.30 -17.34
CA TYR A 99 -4.50 -5.71 -17.57
C TYR A 99 -5.74 -6.44 -18.07
N PRO A 100 -5.59 -7.41 -18.98
CA PRO A 100 -6.76 -8.05 -19.60
C PRO A 100 -7.67 -8.78 -18.62
N ASP A 101 -7.13 -9.30 -17.52
CA ASP A 101 -7.84 -10.17 -16.60
C ASP A 101 -8.27 -9.52 -15.27
N ARG A 102 -7.91 -8.23 -15.06
CA ARG A 102 -8.20 -7.54 -13.80
C ARG A 102 -8.30 -6.05 -13.94
N ALA A 103 -9.14 -5.45 -13.11
CA ALA A 103 -9.30 -4.00 -13.03
C ALA A 103 -9.23 -3.51 -11.58
N ILE A 104 -8.74 -2.28 -11.41
CA ILE A 104 -8.79 -1.56 -10.13
C ILE A 104 -10.01 -0.65 -10.14
N TRP A 105 -10.80 -0.71 -9.08
CA TRP A 105 -11.95 0.15 -8.86
C TRP A 105 -11.73 1.09 -7.68
N TYR A 106 -11.70 2.38 -7.94
CA TYR A 106 -11.55 3.43 -6.94
C TYR A 106 -12.92 3.80 -6.38
N ILE A 107 -13.30 3.19 -5.27
CA ILE A 107 -14.62 3.36 -4.64
C ILE A 107 -14.67 4.55 -3.66
N SER A 108 -13.51 5.08 -3.27
CA SER A 108 -13.34 6.26 -2.42
C SER A 108 -11.99 6.92 -2.70
N HIS A 109 -11.87 8.23 -2.47
CA HIS A 109 -10.59 8.93 -2.48
C HIS A 109 -10.23 9.52 -1.10
N ILE A 110 -10.95 9.12 -0.06
CA ILE A 110 -10.68 9.51 1.32
C ILE A 110 -9.75 8.49 1.98
N CYS A 111 -8.80 8.97 2.78
CA CYS A 111 -7.89 8.15 3.60
C CYS A 111 -7.92 8.59 5.06
N ALA A 112 -7.58 7.65 5.95
CA ALA A 112 -7.35 7.94 7.37
C ALA A 112 -6.05 8.74 7.57
N VAL A 113 -5.02 8.38 6.82
CA VAL A 113 -3.68 9.01 6.85
C VAL A 113 -3.25 9.35 5.43
N TYR A 114 -2.67 10.54 5.26
CA TYR A 114 -2.07 10.94 3.99
C TYR A 114 -0.61 10.48 3.93
N CYS A 115 -0.34 9.44 3.14
CA CYS A 115 1.00 8.89 2.94
C CYS A 115 1.82 9.81 2.02
N ARG A 116 3.02 10.25 2.45
CA ARG A 116 3.85 11.17 1.66
C ARG A 116 4.39 10.57 0.36
N PHE A 117 4.51 9.25 0.29
CA PHE A 117 4.93 8.47 -0.88
C PHE A 117 3.76 7.95 -1.74
N CYS A 118 2.54 8.46 -1.54
CA CYS A 118 1.35 7.95 -2.23
C CYS A 118 1.38 8.27 -3.72
N THR A 119 1.28 7.24 -4.57
CA THR A 119 1.22 7.37 -6.03
C THR A 119 0.03 8.20 -6.52
N ARG A 120 -1.08 8.23 -5.73
CA ARG A 120 -2.31 8.94 -6.06
C ARG A 120 -2.45 10.28 -5.31
N LYS A 121 -1.34 10.90 -4.90
CA LYS A 121 -1.34 12.21 -4.19
C LYS A 121 -2.24 13.25 -4.83
N ARG A 122 -2.31 13.28 -6.16
CA ARG A 122 -3.12 14.24 -6.93
C ARG A 122 -4.63 14.13 -6.70
N LYS A 123 -5.12 12.95 -6.28
CA LYS A 123 -6.56 12.65 -6.13
C LYS A 123 -6.97 12.39 -4.68
N VAL A 124 -6.08 11.80 -3.89
CA VAL A 124 -6.37 11.43 -2.49
C VAL A 124 -6.67 12.66 -1.65
N SER A 125 -7.64 12.53 -0.75
CA SER A 125 -8.19 13.59 0.11
C SER A 125 -8.95 14.69 -0.63
N LYS A 126 -9.31 14.48 -1.91
CA LYS A 126 -10.20 15.37 -2.66
C LYS A 126 -11.61 14.74 -2.72
N PRO A 127 -12.62 15.25 -1.99
CA PRO A 127 -13.95 14.66 -1.97
C PRO A 127 -14.63 14.60 -3.34
N THR A 128 -14.34 15.56 -4.23
CA THR A 128 -14.86 15.64 -5.59
C THR A 128 -14.40 14.50 -6.50
N GLU A 129 -13.30 13.83 -6.16
CA GLU A 129 -12.79 12.68 -6.89
C GLU A 129 -13.51 11.37 -6.47
N THR A 130 -14.12 11.34 -5.27
CA THR A 130 -14.82 10.15 -4.77
C THR A 130 -16.06 9.87 -5.62
N PRO A 131 -16.18 8.67 -6.20
CA PRO A 131 -17.33 8.29 -7.00
C PRO A 131 -18.63 8.34 -6.21
N ASN A 132 -19.70 8.80 -6.84
CA ASN A 132 -21.05 8.75 -6.32
C ASN A 132 -21.74 7.42 -6.66
N ARG A 133 -23.00 7.24 -6.23
CA ARG A 133 -23.75 5.98 -6.44
C ARG A 133 -24.04 5.69 -7.92
N GLU A 134 -24.23 6.69 -8.75
CA GLU A 134 -24.45 6.49 -10.19
C GLU A 134 -23.18 6.00 -10.86
N GLU A 135 -22.04 6.62 -10.56
CA GLU A 135 -20.73 6.18 -11.03
C GLU A 135 -20.39 4.76 -10.55
N TRP A 136 -20.86 4.33 -9.37
CA TRP A 136 -20.75 2.92 -8.94
C TRP A 136 -21.61 1.98 -9.81
N ARG A 137 -22.82 2.38 -10.21
CA ARG A 137 -23.66 1.56 -11.09
C ARG A 137 -23.03 1.41 -12.48
N GLU A 138 -22.51 2.49 -13.04
CA GLU A 138 -21.77 2.47 -14.30
C GLU A 138 -20.57 1.52 -14.23
N ALA A 139 -19.81 1.55 -13.12
CA ALA A 139 -18.69 0.63 -12.90
C ALA A 139 -19.14 -0.84 -12.81
N LEU A 140 -20.23 -1.13 -12.10
CA LEU A 140 -20.79 -2.48 -12.01
C LEU A 140 -21.26 -2.98 -13.37
N GLU A 141 -21.90 -2.12 -14.16
CA GLU A 141 -22.31 -2.45 -15.53
C GLU A 141 -21.10 -2.70 -16.45
N TYR A 142 -20.04 -1.90 -16.30
CA TYR A 142 -18.77 -2.14 -16.97
C TYR A 142 -18.23 -3.53 -16.68
N PHE A 143 -18.17 -3.93 -15.39
CA PHE A 143 -17.69 -5.27 -14.99
C PHE A 143 -18.57 -6.39 -15.53
N ARG A 144 -19.92 -6.23 -15.58
CA ARG A 144 -20.81 -7.24 -16.15
C ARG A 144 -20.57 -7.46 -17.66
N ASN A 145 -20.24 -6.40 -18.37
CA ASN A 145 -20.04 -6.45 -19.82
C ASN A 145 -18.63 -6.88 -20.26
N HIS A 146 -17.65 -6.92 -19.35
CA HIS A 146 -16.26 -7.27 -19.65
C HIS A 146 -15.91 -8.63 -19.06
N THR A 147 -16.31 -9.70 -19.76
CA THR A 147 -16.19 -11.10 -19.28
C THR A 147 -14.76 -11.60 -19.20
N GLU A 148 -13.79 -10.91 -19.78
CA GLU A 148 -12.37 -11.13 -19.64
C GLU A 148 -11.84 -10.80 -18.24
N ILE A 149 -12.49 -9.87 -17.52
CA ILE A 149 -12.10 -9.50 -16.14
C ILE A 149 -12.45 -10.64 -15.19
N LYS A 150 -11.44 -11.21 -14.54
CA LYS A 150 -11.57 -12.29 -13.55
C LYS A 150 -11.35 -11.81 -12.12
N GLU A 151 -10.76 -10.63 -11.95
CA GLU A 151 -10.47 -10.05 -10.66
C GLU A 151 -10.85 -8.56 -10.62
N VAL A 152 -11.55 -8.16 -9.58
CA VAL A 152 -11.78 -6.74 -9.26
C VAL A 152 -11.08 -6.37 -7.97
N ILE A 153 -10.27 -5.30 -8.03
CA ILE A 153 -9.48 -4.79 -6.91
C ILE A 153 -10.12 -3.50 -6.41
N LEU A 154 -10.79 -3.55 -5.28
CA LEU A 154 -11.34 -2.36 -4.63
C LEU A 154 -10.18 -1.56 -3.98
N SER A 155 -10.07 -0.29 -4.35
CA SER A 155 -8.95 0.58 -3.96
C SER A 155 -9.41 2.06 -3.97
N GLY A 156 -8.47 2.99 -4.16
CA GLY A 156 -8.74 4.42 -4.29
C GLY A 156 -7.87 5.26 -3.36
N GLY A 157 -8.49 6.01 -2.45
CA GLY A 157 -7.91 6.39 -1.19
C GLY A 157 -7.82 5.14 -0.32
N ASP A 158 -8.79 4.95 0.58
CA ASP A 158 -8.91 3.67 1.27
C ASP A 158 -10.37 3.18 1.24
N PRO A 159 -10.65 1.99 0.72
CA PRO A 159 -11.99 1.41 0.63
C PRO A 159 -12.72 1.32 1.97
N LEU A 160 -11.99 1.08 3.07
CA LEU A 160 -12.59 0.91 4.39
C LEU A 160 -13.05 2.23 5.03
N THR A 161 -12.87 3.36 4.33
CA THR A 161 -13.54 4.63 4.65
C THR A 161 -15.06 4.55 4.50
N LEU A 162 -15.55 3.68 3.62
CA LEU A 162 -16.97 3.48 3.39
C LEU A 162 -17.63 2.80 4.59
N SER A 163 -18.94 3.01 4.74
CA SER A 163 -19.73 2.30 5.75
C SER A 163 -19.81 0.79 5.45
N ASP A 164 -20.06 0.00 6.48
CA ASP A 164 -20.24 -1.44 6.35
C ASP A 164 -21.34 -1.79 5.32
N GLN A 165 -22.43 -1.03 5.28
CA GLN A 165 -23.53 -1.22 4.32
C GLN A 165 -23.07 -1.00 2.86
N HIS A 166 -22.24 0.01 2.60
CA HIS A 166 -21.71 0.25 1.26
C HIS A 166 -20.71 -0.84 0.84
N ILE A 167 -19.87 -1.29 1.76
CA ILE A 167 -18.92 -2.39 1.51
C ILE A 167 -19.70 -3.68 1.19
N ASP A 168 -20.71 -4.03 1.99
CA ASP A 168 -21.56 -5.21 1.75
C ASP A 168 -22.25 -5.14 0.40
N TYR A 169 -22.82 -3.98 0.05
CA TYR A 169 -23.45 -3.76 -1.25
C TYR A 169 -22.48 -3.99 -2.42
N LEU A 170 -21.30 -3.34 -2.39
CA LEU A 170 -20.35 -3.43 -3.51
C LEU A 170 -19.77 -4.83 -3.65
N LEU A 171 -19.44 -5.51 -2.56
CA LEU A 171 -18.97 -6.88 -2.58
C LEU A 171 -20.08 -7.84 -3.07
N GLY A 172 -21.32 -7.62 -2.65
CA GLY A 172 -22.46 -8.42 -3.08
C GLY A 172 -22.73 -8.32 -4.58
N GLU A 173 -22.75 -7.09 -5.12
CA GLU A 173 -22.94 -6.86 -6.57
C GLU A 173 -21.82 -7.48 -7.41
N LEU A 174 -20.56 -7.38 -6.97
CA LEU A 174 -19.43 -7.98 -7.68
C LEU A 174 -19.44 -9.50 -7.60
N SER A 175 -19.78 -10.07 -6.44
CA SER A 175 -19.85 -11.53 -6.24
C SER A 175 -21.00 -12.18 -7.01
N ALA A 176 -21.99 -11.42 -7.45
CA ALA A 176 -23.09 -11.89 -8.28
C ALA A 176 -22.74 -11.92 -9.78
N ILE A 177 -21.52 -11.51 -10.17
CA ILE A 177 -21.04 -11.56 -11.55
C ILE A 177 -20.28 -12.87 -11.75
N ASP A 178 -20.84 -13.81 -12.50
CA ASP A 178 -20.36 -15.19 -12.64
C ASP A 178 -18.90 -15.33 -13.08
N HIS A 179 -18.41 -14.42 -13.90
CA HIS A 179 -17.04 -14.49 -14.44
C HIS A 179 -15.98 -13.86 -13.53
N ILE A 180 -16.39 -13.15 -12.46
CA ILE A 180 -15.46 -12.64 -11.45
C ILE A 180 -15.10 -13.76 -10.47
N ASN A 181 -13.88 -14.25 -10.55
CA ASN A 181 -13.44 -15.41 -9.77
C ASN A 181 -13.08 -15.07 -8.32
N HIS A 182 -12.58 -13.85 -8.08
CA HIS A 182 -12.18 -13.41 -6.74
C HIS A 182 -12.12 -11.89 -6.63
N LEU A 183 -12.25 -11.42 -5.40
CA LEU A 183 -12.23 -10.01 -5.05
C LEU A 183 -11.00 -9.70 -4.20
N ARG A 184 -10.47 -8.51 -4.37
CA ARG A 184 -9.35 -8.01 -3.58
C ARG A 184 -9.65 -6.61 -3.06
N ILE A 185 -9.29 -6.35 -1.80
CA ILE A 185 -9.36 -5.03 -1.18
C ILE A 185 -7.95 -4.58 -0.84
N HIS A 186 -7.53 -3.42 -1.35
CA HIS A 186 -6.29 -2.78 -0.96
C HIS A 186 -6.59 -1.73 0.11
N THR A 187 -6.09 -1.94 1.32
CA THR A 187 -6.36 -1.04 2.45
C THR A 187 -5.15 -0.88 3.37
N ARG A 188 -4.95 0.33 3.88
CA ARG A 188 -3.98 0.61 4.93
C ARG A 188 -4.64 0.76 6.32
N TYR A 189 -5.96 0.58 6.43
CA TYR A 189 -6.66 0.74 7.71
C TYR A 189 -6.20 -0.20 8.81
N PRO A 190 -5.85 -1.48 8.55
CA PRO A 190 -5.28 -2.32 9.60
C PRO A 190 -4.00 -1.73 10.22
N VAL A 191 -3.27 -0.88 9.46
CA VAL A 191 -2.05 -0.20 9.89
C VAL A 191 -2.34 1.13 10.58
N THR A 192 -3.20 1.95 9.96
CA THR A 192 -3.40 3.37 10.34
C THR A 192 -4.56 3.58 11.29
N MET A 193 -5.45 2.59 11.39
CA MET A 193 -6.66 2.64 12.21
C MET A 193 -7.23 1.22 12.44
N PRO A 194 -6.54 0.34 13.19
CA PRO A 194 -6.93 -1.07 13.39
C PRO A 194 -8.32 -1.24 14.00
N MET A 195 -8.84 -0.24 14.74
CA MET A 195 -10.18 -0.25 15.32
C MET A 195 -11.31 -0.23 14.26
N ARG A 196 -11.00 0.08 12.98
CA ARG A 196 -11.95 -0.08 11.87
C ARG A 196 -12.29 -1.55 11.60
N ILE A 197 -11.45 -2.47 12.02
CA ILE A 197 -11.68 -3.91 11.86
C ILE A 197 -12.61 -4.40 12.98
N THR A 198 -13.88 -4.12 12.80
CA THR A 198 -14.96 -4.51 13.72
C THR A 198 -15.44 -5.92 13.44
N ASP A 199 -16.14 -6.52 14.41
CA ASP A 199 -16.78 -7.81 14.22
C ASP A 199 -17.88 -7.77 13.15
N SER A 200 -18.59 -6.63 13.03
CA SER A 200 -19.57 -6.38 11.97
C SER A 200 -18.94 -6.44 10.60
N LEU A 201 -17.82 -5.70 10.38
CA LEU A 201 -17.11 -5.72 9.11
C LEU A 201 -16.57 -7.11 8.77
N CYS A 202 -15.99 -7.82 9.73
CA CYS A 202 -15.54 -9.19 9.54
C CYS A 202 -16.68 -10.13 9.17
N GLY A 203 -17.87 -9.98 9.79
CA GLY A 203 -19.06 -10.74 9.43
C GLY A 203 -19.54 -10.47 8.00
N ILE A 204 -19.30 -9.27 7.47
CA ILE A 204 -19.55 -8.97 6.06
C ILE A 204 -18.54 -9.70 5.17
N PHE A 205 -17.25 -9.57 5.46
CA PHE A 205 -16.20 -10.21 4.65
C PHE A 205 -16.37 -11.73 4.54
N SER A 206 -16.79 -12.39 5.62
CA SER A 206 -16.98 -13.84 5.63
C SER A 206 -18.03 -14.37 4.66
N LYS A 207 -18.91 -13.50 4.14
CA LYS A 207 -19.91 -13.87 3.13
C LYS A 207 -19.32 -14.03 1.73
N TYR A 208 -18.14 -13.43 1.46
CA TYR A 208 -17.58 -13.25 0.11
C TYR A 208 -16.24 -14.00 -0.07
N PHE A 209 -16.24 -15.29 0.23
CA PHE A 209 -15.06 -16.13 0.02
C PHE A 209 -14.95 -16.60 -1.45
N PRO A 210 -13.76 -16.57 -2.08
CA PRO A 210 -12.48 -16.08 -1.55
C PRO A 210 -12.32 -14.56 -1.65
N LEU A 211 -12.02 -13.93 -0.51
CA LEU A 211 -11.72 -12.50 -0.43
C LEU A 211 -10.26 -12.31 0.02
N TYR A 212 -9.51 -11.53 -0.75
CA TYR A 212 -8.13 -11.16 -0.46
C TYR A 212 -8.05 -9.74 0.07
N ILE A 213 -7.38 -9.53 1.19
CA ILE A 213 -7.06 -8.20 1.69
C ILE A 213 -5.55 -7.99 1.60
N VAL A 214 -5.15 -6.95 0.86
CA VAL A 214 -3.75 -6.54 0.73
C VAL A 214 -3.53 -5.32 1.59
N THR A 215 -2.77 -5.53 2.68
CA THR A 215 -2.39 -4.47 3.62
C THR A 215 -1.14 -3.73 3.15
N HIS A 216 -0.79 -2.64 3.86
CA HIS A 216 0.34 -1.81 3.49
C HIS A 216 1.15 -1.41 4.73
N PHE A 217 1.92 -2.36 5.26
CA PHE A 217 2.93 -2.16 6.30
C PHE A 217 4.27 -1.88 5.65
N ASN A 218 4.99 -0.87 6.13
CA ASN A 218 6.33 -0.52 5.64
C ASN A 218 7.41 -0.67 6.72
N HIS A 219 7.03 -0.71 8.01
CA HIS A 219 8.00 -0.77 9.10
C HIS A 219 7.52 -1.65 10.25
N PRO A 220 8.41 -2.41 10.94
CA PRO A 220 8.03 -3.30 12.05
C PRO A 220 7.36 -2.59 13.24
N LYS A 221 7.58 -1.29 13.45
CA LYS A 221 6.89 -0.47 14.47
C LYS A 221 5.38 -0.34 14.21
N GLU A 222 4.92 -0.54 13.00
CA GLU A 222 3.49 -0.51 12.64
C GLU A 222 2.74 -1.78 13.10
N LEU A 223 3.45 -2.85 13.42
CA LEU A 223 2.88 -4.12 13.87
C LEU A 223 2.73 -4.12 15.41
N THR A 224 1.70 -3.42 15.87
CA THR A 224 1.35 -3.23 17.29
C THR A 224 0.42 -4.34 17.81
N GLN A 225 0.08 -4.30 19.11
CA GLN A 225 -0.87 -5.23 19.68
C GLN A 225 -2.30 -5.03 19.16
N GLU A 226 -2.71 -3.77 18.91
CA GLU A 226 -4.00 -3.42 18.32
C GLU A 226 -4.11 -3.98 16.89
N VAL A 227 -3.05 -3.88 16.12
CA VAL A 227 -2.94 -4.49 14.79
C VAL A 227 -3.07 -6.01 14.87
N LYS A 228 -2.41 -6.64 15.85
CA LYS A 228 -2.52 -8.10 16.03
C LYS A 228 -3.97 -8.53 16.29
N VAL A 229 -4.70 -7.80 17.12
CA VAL A 229 -6.12 -8.06 17.37
C VAL A 229 -6.95 -7.91 16.08
N ALA A 230 -6.75 -6.82 15.32
CA ALA A 230 -7.45 -6.55 14.07
C ALA A 230 -7.19 -7.64 13.03
N VAL A 231 -5.92 -8.02 12.83
CA VAL A 231 -5.50 -9.08 11.89
C VAL A 231 -6.09 -10.44 12.30
N THR A 232 -6.07 -10.76 13.59
CA THR A 232 -6.68 -12.00 14.09
C THR A 232 -8.18 -12.06 13.77
N LYS A 233 -8.90 -10.93 13.94
CA LYS A 233 -10.32 -10.84 13.56
C LYS A 233 -10.54 -11.06 12.06
N LEU A 234 -9.73 -10.41 11.22
CA LEU A 234 -9.81 -10.58 9.77
C LEU A 234 -9.64 -12.04 9.35
N ILE A 235 -8.66 -12.75 9.93
CA ILE A 235 -8.40 -14.16 9.60
C ILE A 235 -9.49 -15.06 10.16
N GLN A 236 -9.80 -14.95 11.45
CA GLN A 236 -10.65 -15.92 12.14
C GLN A 236 -12.16 -15.68 11.94
N LYS A 237 -12.57 -14.41 11.87
CA LYS A 237 -13.98 -14.03 11.70
C LYS A 237 -14.31 -13.58 10.28
N GLY A 238 -13.38 -12.88 9.63
CA GLY A 238 -13.54 -12.39 8.27
C GLY A 238 -13.31 -13.46 7.20
N ASN A 239 -12.65 -14.57 7.56
CA ASN A 239 -12.30 -15.66 6.63
C ASN A 239 -11.58 -15.16 5.36
N VAL A 240 -10.64 -14.22 5.53
CA VAL A 240 -9.95 -13.57 4.42
C VAL A 240 -8.50 -14.06 4.33
N THR A 241 -7.93 -14.00 3.13
CA THR A 241 -6.49 -14.18 2.92
C THR A 241 -5.79 -12.85 3.02
N LEU A 242 -4.80 -12.74 3.94
CA LEU A 242 -4.06 -11.50 4.18
C LEU A 242 -2.70 -11.51 3.48
N LEU A 243 -2.49 -10.49 2.68
CA LEU A 243 -1.24 -10.21 1.99
C LEU A 243 -0.73 -8.81 2.39
N ASN A 244 0.57 -8.56 2.26
CA ASN A 244 1.16 -7.25 2.45
C ASN A 244 1.91 -6.79 1.20
N GLN A 245 1.70 -5.54 0.82
CA GLN A 245 2.51 -4.82 -0.16
C GLN A 245 3.22 -3.67 0.55
N SER A 246 4.54 -3.78 0.71
CA SER A 246 5.38 -2.68 1.20
C SER A 246 5.89 -1.84 0.03
N VAL A 247 6.23 -0.59 0.29
CA VAL A 247 7.08 0.21 -0.61
C VAL A 247 8.47 0.29 -0.02
N LEU A 248 9.52 0.10 -0.82
CA LEU A 248 10.89 0.33 -0.42
C LEU A 248 11.13 1.85 -0.34
N LEU A 249 11.37 2.35 0.87
CA LEU A 249 11.43 3.77 1.18
C LEU A 249 12.75 4.10 1.85
N LYS A 250 13.49 5.03 1.28
CA LYS A 250 14.74 5.54 1.83
C LYS A 250 14.55 6.05 3.25
N ASP A 251 15.45 5.66 4.14
CA ASP A 251 15.46 5.98 5.58
C ASP A 251 14.23 5.49 6.36
N VAL A 252 13.46 4.56 5.81
CA VAL A 252 12.30 3.94 6.48
C VAL A 252 12.51 2.44 6.63
N ASN A 253 12.76 1.73 5.52
CA ASN A 253 12.91 0.28 5.50
C ASN A 253 13.96 -0.22 4.50
N ASP A 254 14.94 0.60 4.18
CA ASP A 254 15.98 0.38 3.20
C ASP A 254 17.24 -0.33 3.75
N THR A 255 17.07 -1.15 4.80
CA THR A 255 18.12 -2.02 5.34
C THR A 255 17.65 -3.46 5.47
N VAL A 256 18.60 -4.40 5.46
CA VAL A 256 18.33 -5.84 5.58
C VAL A 256 17.63 -6.14 6.89
N GLU A 257 18.11 -5.57 8.00
CA GLU A 257 17.62 -5.83 9.35
C GLU A 257 16.15 -5.40 9.52
N ILE A 258 15.79 -4.24 8.98
CA ILE A 258 14.41 -3.73 9.04
C ILE A 258 13.48 -4.58 8.18
N LEU A 259 13.90 -4.97 6.96
CA LEU A 259 13.11 -5.83 6.09
C LEU A 259 12.94 -7.24 6.67
N GLU A 260 14.00 -7.80 7.28
CA GLU A 260 13.91 -9.08 8.00
C GLU A 260 12.89 -8.99 9.14
N GLU A 261 13.04 -8.02 10.03
CA GLU A 261 12.14 -7.84 11.18
C GLU A 261 10.69 -7.64 10.72
N LEU A 262 10.47 -6.78 9.73
CA LEU A 262 9.13 -6.53 9.18
C LEU A 262 8.50 -7.82 8.66
N ASN A 263 9.20 -8.54 7.81
CA ASN A 263 8.64 -9.69 7.12
C ASN A 263 8.42 -10.88 8.07
N TYR A 264 9.30 -11.11 9.05
CA TYR A 264 9.07 -12.11 10.10
C TYR A 264 7.88 -11.75 10.99
N LYS A 265 7.73 -10.47 11.37
CA LYS A 265 6.56 -10.01 12.14
C LYS A 265 5.26 -10.17 11.34
N LEU A 266 5.26 -9.83 10.05
CA LEU A 266 4.09 -10.02 9.18
C LEU A 266 3.64 -11.49 9.19
N VAL A 267 4.55 -12.42 8.90
CA VAL A 267 4.22 -13.86 8.91
C VAL A 267 3.77 -14.34 10.28
N ARG A 268 4.40 -13.87 11.37
CA ARG A 268 3.97 -14.17 12.74
C ARG A 268 2.55 -13.68 13.05
N PHE A 269 2.10 -12.63 12.37
CA PHE A 269 0.73 -12.11 12.47
C PHE A 269 -0.24 -12.81 11.49
N GLY A 270 0.23 -13.70 10.64
CA GLY A 270 -0.58 -14.39 9.63
C GLY A 270 -0.75 -13.60 8.33
N ILE A 271 0.13 -12.63 8.08
CA ILE A 271 0.13 -11.82 6.86
C ILE A 271 1.28 -12.29 5.95
N LYS A 272 0.98 -12.72 4.72
CA LYS A 272 2.01 -13.09 3.74
C LYS A 272 2.64 -11.84 3.12
N PRO A 273 3.97 -11.60 3.26
CA PRO A 273 4.68 -10.63 2.43
C PRO A 273 4.49 -10.98 0.95
N TYR A 274 3.84 -10.08 0.21
CA TYR A 274 3.47 -10.31 -1.19
C TYR A 274 4.36 -9.51 -2.13
N TYR A 275 4.29 -8.19 -2.06
CA TYR A 275 5.15 -7.30 -2.83
C TYR A 275 6.00 -6.39 -1.94
N LEU A 276 7.22 -6.13 -2.41
CA LEU A 276 8.00 -4.95 -2.09
C LEU A 276 8.03 -4.10 -3.37
N HIS A 277 7.35 -2.96 -3.36
CA HIS A 277 7.35 -2.05 -4.51
C HIS A 277 8.57 -1.14 -4.49
N GLN A 278 9.24 -1.00 -5.61
CA GLN A 278 10.09 0.17 -5.84
C GLN A 278 9.22 1.43 -5.72
N CYS A 279 9.69 2.45 -5.01
CA CYS A 279 8.95 3.70 -4.90
C CYS A 279 8.73 4.31 -6.29
N ASP A 280 7.48 4.69 -6.60
CA ASP A 280 7.14 5.29 -7.88
C ASP A 280 7.64 6.74 -7.94
N GLU A 281 8.02 7.18 -9.14
CA GLU A 281 8.46 8.54 -9.41
C GLU A 281 7.24 9.49 -9.53
N VAL A 282 6.43 9.57 -8.47
CA VAL A 282 5.33 10.52 -8.38
C VAL A 282 5.83 11.86 -7.84
N TYR A 283 5.23 12.96 -8.29
CA TYR A 283 5.60 14.29 -7.82
C TYR A 283 5.71 14.38 -6.28
N GLY A 284 6.87 14.82 -5.79
CA GLY A 284 7.19 14.91 -4.38
C GLY A 284 7.52 13.57 -3.70
N SER A 285 7.99 12.56 -4.43
CA SER A 285 8.44 11.28 -3.86
C SER A 285 9.95 11.06 -3.93
N SER A 286 10.71 11.93 -4.60
CA SER A 286 12.15 11.77 -4.83
C SER A 286 12.96 11.49 -3.56
N GLY A 287 12.58 12.10 -2.44
CA GLY A 287 13.22 11.88 -1.14
C GLY A 287 13.02 10.48 -0.54
N PHE A 288 12.14 9.66 -1.13
CA PHE A 288 11.86 8.28 -0.70
C PHE A 288 12.49 7.22 -1.62
N VAL A 289 12.98 7.62 -2.78
CA VAL A 289 13.48 6.68 -3.79
C VAL A 289 14.81 6.08 -3.32
N VAL A 290 14.86 4.75 -3.30
CA VAL A 290 16.08 3.95 -3.15
C VAL A 290 16.54 3.56 -4.55
N PRO A 291 17.84 3.64 -4.90
CA PRO A 291 18.33 3.14 -6.19
C PRO A 291 17.92 1.68 -6.42
N ILE A 292 17.53 1.34 -7.66
CA ILE A 292 17.05 -0.01 -8.01
C ILE A 292 18.11 -1.07 -7.69
N GLU A 293 19.38 -0.76 -7.96
CA GLU A 293 20.51 -1.65 -7.71
C GLU A 293 20.68 -1.97 -6.22
N ASP A 294 20.42 -0.98 -5.34
CA ASP A 294 20.45 -1.18 -3.89
C ASP A 294 19.27 -2.04 -3.44
N GLY A 295 18.07 -1.82 -4.02
CA GLY A 295 16.92 -2.68 -3.79
C GLY A 295 17.16 -4.14 -4.23
N ILE A 296 17.79 -4.35 -5.39
CA ILE A 296 18.18 -5.69 -5.86
C ILE A 296 19.20 -6.33 -4.90
N ARG A 297 20.17 -5.55 -4.41
CA ARG A 297 21.16 -6.03 -3.43
C ARG A 297 20.50 -6.43 -2.12
N LEU A 298 19.58 -5.61 -1.58
CA LEU A 298 18.79 -5.97 -0.40
C LEU A 298 18.03 -7.29 -0.61
N MET A 299 17.41 -7.48 -1.79
CA MET A 299 16.71 -8.73 -2.09
C MET A 299 17.65 -9.93 -2.20
N TYR A 300 18.87 -9.76 -2.69
CA TYR A 300 19.90 -10.79 -2.70
C TYR A 300 20.27 -11.20 -1.27
N ASP A 301 20.50 -10.20 -0.40
CA ASP A 301 20.92 -10.42 0.98
C ASP A 301 19.86 -11.13 1.82
N ILE A 302 18.58 -10.74 1.70
CA ILE A 302 17.49 -11.36 2.48
C ILE A 302 17.09 -12.73 1.95
N ARG A 303 17.16 -12.99 0.65
CA ARG A 303 16.65 -14.24 0.04
C ARG A 303 17.40 -15.49 0.51
N GLY A 304 18.68 -15.38 0.82
CA GLY A 304 19.47 -16.49 1.32
C GLY A 304 19.36 -16.70 2.83
N ARG A 305 18.92 -15.68 3.57
CA ARG A 305 18.82 -15.72 5.04
C ARG A 305 17.42 -16.07 5.54
N MET A 306 16.41 -15.78 4.74
CA MET A 306 15.01 -15.86 5.14
C MET A 306 14.30 -17.04 4.43
N SER A 307 13.29 -17.59 5.11
CA SER A 307 12.37 -18.55 4.48
C SER A 307 11.65 -17.93 3.28
N GLY A 308 11.44 -18.70 2.22
CA GLY A 308 10.66 -18.26 1.06
C GLY A 308 9.24 -17.77 1.40
N LEU A 309 8.69 -18.22 2.55
CA LEU A 309 7.41 -17.72 3.06
C LEU A 309 7.48 -16.25 3.48
N THR A 310 8.64 -15.77 3.94
CA THR A 310 8.85 -14.41 4.46
C THR A 310 9.41 -13.44 3.42
N VAL A 311 9.91 -13.93 2.29
CA VAL A 311 10.48 -13.08 1.24
C VAL A 311 9.38 -12.57 0.30
N PRO A 312 9.21 -11.23 0.14
CA PRO A 312 8.30 -10.66 -0.85
C PRO A 312 8.89 -10.72 -2.27
N ASN A 313 8.04 -10.49 -3.28
CA ASN A 313 8.49 -10.20 -4.63
C ASN A 313 8.81 -8.71 -4.76
N TYR A 314 10.05 -8.37 -5.09
CA TYR A 314 10.43 -6.98 -5.38
C TYR A 314 10.02 -6.63 -6.80
N VAL A 315 9.25 -5.56 -6.93
CA VAL A 315 8.60 -5.20 -8.19
C VAL A 315 8.68 -3.68 -8.44
N LYS A 316 8.67 -3.31 -9.74
CA LYS A 316 8.46 -1.93 -10.17
C LYS A 316 7.27 -1.86 -11.12
N ASP A 317 6.41 -0.89 -10.92
CA ASP A 317 5.47 -0.47 -11.93
C ASP A 317 6.19 0.46 -12.91
N LEU A 318 6.25 0.08 -14.20
CA LEU A 318 6.94 0.85 -15.22
C LEU A 318 6.17 2.14 -15.50
N THR A 319 6.88 3.26 -15.45
CA THR A 319 6.34 4.60 -15.70
C THR A 319 5.72 4.68 -17.10
N GLY A 320 4.61 5.42 -17.22
CA GLY A 320 3.87 5.52 -18.49
C GLY A 320 2.92 4.35 -18.76
N GLY A 321 2.63 3.50 -17.77
CA GLY A 321 1.63 2.43 -17.89
C GLY A 321 2.17 1.11 -18.43
N GLY A 322 3.49 0.92 -18.47
CA GLY A 322 4.14 -0.29 -18.98
C GLY A 322 3.89 -1.57 -18.17
N GLY A 323 3.13 -1.46 -17.05
CA GLY A 323 2.81 -2.61 -16.21
C GLY A 323 3.87 -2.90 -15.15
N LYS A 324 3.63 -3.95 -14.38
CA LYS A 324 4.47 -4.39 -13.28
C LYS A 324 5.50 -5.40 -13.75
N VAL A 325 6.78 -5.16 -13.43
CA VAL A 325 7.88 -6.09 -13.69
C VAL A 325 8.50 -6.54 -12.38
N LEU A 326 8.98 -7.77 -12.38
CA LEU A 326 9.74 -8.34 -11.26
C LEU A 326 11.17 -7.80 -11.31
N LEU A 327 11.61 -7.20 -10.22
CA LEU A 327 13.01 -6.87 -9.97
C LEU A 327 13.59 -7.93 -9.03
N GLY A 328 14.84 -8.31 -9.27
CA GLY A 328 15.44 -9.27 -8.37
C GLY A 328 16.84 -9.66 -8.79
N PRO A 329 17.57 -10.33 -7.89
CA PRO A 329 18.88 -10.84 -8.23
C PRO A 329 18.80 -11.82 -9.38
N ASN A 330 19.69 -11.67 -10.35
CA ASN A 330 19.88 -12.69 -11.39
C ASN A 330 20.85 -13.74 -10.88
N TYR A 331 20.36 -14.93 -10.64
CA TYR A 331 21.18 -16.07 -10.22
C TYR A 331 21.75 -16.86 -11.39
N LEU A 332 21.21 -16.72 -12.61
CA LEU A 332 21.80 -17.27 -13.82
C LEU A 332 22.90 -16.34 -14.32
N ILE A 333 24.18 -16.76 -14.21
CA ILE A 333 25.34 -15.99 -14.60
C ILE A 333 25.62 -16.13 -16.09
N GLU A 334 25.59 -17.39 -16.57
CA GLU A 334 25.99 -17.72 -17.92
C GLU A 334 25.16 -18.91 -18.47
N LYS A 335 24.82 -18.81 -19.75
CA LYS A 335 24.30 -19.91 -20.53
C LYS A 335 25.39 -20.43 -21.45
N LYS A 336 25.81 -21.68 -21.26
CA LYS A 336 26.77 -22.37 -22.11
C LYS A 336 26.03 -23.31 -23.10
N GLU A 337 26.75 -23.92 -24.01
CA GLU A 337 26.18 -24.79 -25.04
C GLU A 337 25.42 -26.00 -24.47
N SER A 338 25.93 -26.61 -23.37
CA SER A 338 25.34 -27.81 -22.74
C SER A 338 25.08 -27.64 -21.24
N SER A 339 25.18 -26.44 -20.69
CA SER A 339 25.02 -26.20 -19.26
C SER A 339 24.62 -24.76 -18.95
N TYR A 340 24.14 -24.54 -17.71
CA TYR A 340 23.90 -23.21 -17.12
C TYR A 340 24.79 -23.03 -15.89
N LEU A 341 25.40 -21.86 -15.76
CA LEU A 341 26.14 -21.49 -14.56
C LEU A 341 25.27 -20.59 -13.68
N PHE A 342 25.04 -21.04 -12.45
CA PHE A 342 24.29 -20.31 -11.45
C PHE A 342 25.19 -19.85 -10.31
N LYS A 343 24.90 -18.69 -9.78
CA LYS A 343 25.46 -18.21 -8.50
C LYS A 343 24.37 -18.32 -7.42
N ASN A 344 24.65 -18.99 -6.31
CA ASN A 344 23.69 -19.08 -5.22
C ASN A 344 23.76 -17.84 -4.28
N PHE A 345 22.92 -17.83 -3.24
CA PHE A 345 22.80 -16.71 -2.30
C PHE A 345 24.08 -16.43 -1.49
N ASN A 346 24.97 -17.37 -1.31
CA ASN A 346 26.24 -17.18 -0.57
C ASN A 346 27.45 -17.00 -1.49
N GLY A 347 27.21 -16.81 -2.79
CA GLY A 347 28.25 -16.53 -3.77
C GLY A 347 28.89 -17.78 -4.40
N GLY A 348 28.49 -18.98 -4.00
CA GLY A 348 28.94 -20.24 -4.61
C GLY A 348 28.43 -20.40 -6.05
N GLU A 349 29.27 -20.88 -6.96
CA GLU A 349 28.94 -21.13 -8.35
C GLU A 349 28.64 -22.61 -8.59
N TYR A 350 27.57 -22.86 -9.34
CA TYR A 350 27.08 -24.20 -9.63
C TYR A 350 26.76 -24.37 -11.11
N GLU A 351 27.35 -25.37 -11.74
CA GLU A 351 27.07 -25.70 -13.13
C GLU A 351 26.02 -26.82 -13.18
N VAL A 352 24.97 -26.59 -13.97
CA VAL A 352 23.84 -27.51 -14.17
C VAL A 352 23.79 -27.86 -15.65
N THR A 353 24.05 -29.14 -16.01
CA THR A 353 23.95 -29.66 -17.38
C THR A 353 22.48 -29.87 -17.77
N HIS A 354 22.14 -29.71 -19.05
CA HIS A 354 20.81 -29.95 -19.63
C HIS A 354 20.89 -30.89 -20.83
#